data_096850733e2d8b9eea9bfcf948b2ab29
#
_entry.id   096850733e2d8b9eea9bfcf948b2ab29
#
_cell.length_a   1.000
_cell.length_b   1.000
_cell.length_c   1.000
_cell.angle_alpha   90.00
_cell.angle_beta   90.00
_cell.angle_gamma   90.00
#
_symmetry.space_group_name_H-M   'P 1'
#
loop_
_entity.id
_entity.type
_entity.pdbx_description
1 polymer ?
#
loop_
_entity_poly.entity_id
_entity_poly.type
_entity_poly.pdbx_seq_one_letter_code
_entity_poly.pdbx_strand_id
1 'polypeptide(L)'
;MQVSLIITTYNRPDALLLVLRSIVLQTLMPNEVIIADDGSNSDTQATINSFQESSSLNIIHSWQEDIGFRAAKSRNKAIAKSKDDYIILIDGDMVLHPKFIEDHISNAEPGYFVQGTRALLTQSTTQNVLAKMRTDFSFLSSGIQNRKNTIRSNFLSRLFSNKKNYLRGIKTCNMAFFKQDCINVNGFNNSFEGWGREDSEFV
;
A
#
# COMPACT_ATOMS: atom_id res chain seq x y z
N MET A 1 4.96 18.19 0.58
CA MET A 1 4.14 17.49 -0.43
C MET A 1 3.06 16.75 0.31
N GLN A 2 1.80 16.86 -0.10
CA GLN A 2 0.68 16.11 0.46
C GLN A 2 0.56 14.75 -0.24
N VAL A 3 0.10 13.74 0.49
CA VAL A 3 0.09 12.34 0.05
C VAL A 3 -1.24 11.69 0.34
N SER A 4 -1.84 11.08 -0.67
CA SER A 4 -2.93 10.11 -0.52
C SER A 4 -2.35 8.70 -0.45
N LEU A 5 -2.56 8.02 0.69
CA LEU A 5 -2.20 6.61 0.85
C LEU A 5 -3.39 5.73 0.49
N ILE A 6 -3.24 4.88 -0.53
CA ILE A 6 -4.28 3.97 -1.00
C ILE A 6 -3.95 2.55 -0.58
N ILE A 7 -4.90 1.87 0.06
CA ILE A 7 -4.77 0.51 0.60
C ILE A 7 -5.76 -0.40 -0.13
N THR A 8 -5.25 -1.36 -0.91
CA THR A 8 -6.10 -2.35 -1.58
C THR A 8 -6.46 -3.48 -0.62
N THR A 9 -7.74 -3.78 -0.44
CA THR A 9 -8.20 -4.83 0.48
C THR A 9 -9.36 -5.66 -0.11
N TYR A 10 -9.48 -6.91 0.37
CA TYR A 10 -10.61 -7.78 0.13
C TYR A 10 -10.74 -8.81 1.26
N ASN A 11 -11.85 -8.75 2.03
CA ASN A 11 -12.23 -9.69 3.09
C ASN A 11 -11.12 -10.04 4.11
N ARG A 12 -10.28 -9.05 4.47
CA ARG A 12 -9.21 -9.20 5.47
C ARG A 12 -9.24 -8.06 6.49
N PRO A 13 -10.33 -7.95 7.28
CA PRO A 13 -10.44 -6.89 8.29
C PRO A 13 -9.34 -6.94 9.35
N ASP A 14 -8.87 -8.15 9.72
CA ASP A 14 -7.77 -8.38 10.65
C ASP A 14 -6.44 -7.76 10.18
N ALA A 15 -6.07 -8.02 8.93
CA ALA A 15 -4.86 -7.48 8.33
C ALA A 15 -4.98 -5.96 8.11
N LEU A 16 -6.13 -5.51 7.59
CA LEU A 16 -6.39 -4.08 7.38
C LEU A 16 -6.27 -3.28 8.69
N LEU A 17 -6.83 -3.78 9.79
CA LEU A 17 -6.71 -3.14 11.10
C LEU A 17 -5.24 -2.99 11.52
N LEU A 18 -4.40 -4.01 11.28
CA LEU A 18 -2.99 -3.96 11.60
C LEU A 18 -2.24 -2.94 10.73
N VAL A 19 -2.58 -2.83 9.44
CA VAL A 19 -2.04 -1.81 8.53
C VAL A 19 -2.41 -0.41 9.03
N LEU A 20 -3.68 -0.16 9.34
CA LEU A 20 -4.16 1.12 9.85
C LEU A 20 -3.43 1.53 11.14
N ARG A 21 -3.19 0.58 12.06
CA ARG A 21 -2.36 0.81 13.25
C ARG A 21 -0.93 1.20 12.92
N SER A 22 -0.33 0.64 11.87
CA SER A 22 1.02 1.01 11.46
C SER A 22 1.09 2.41 10.81
N ILE A 23 -0.04 2.89 10.27
CA ILE A 23 -0.12 4.25 9.69
C ILE A 23 -0.09 5.31 10.79
N VAL A 24 -0.79 5.14 11.90
CA VAL A 24 -0.75 6.13 13.01
C VAL A 24 0.61 6.22 13.70
N LEU A 25 1.53 5.30 13.40
CA LEU A 25 2.91 5.31 13.90
C LEU A 25 3.91 5.95 12.91
N GLN A 26 3.43 6.51 11.80
CA GLN A 26 4.29 7.14 10.82
C GLN A 26 4.90 8.45 11.35
N THR A 27 6.18 8.69 11.04
CA THR A 27 6.85 9.97 11.35
C THR A 27 6.31 11.14 10.54
N LEU A 28 5.75 10.85 9.38
CA LEU A 28 5.04 11.78 8.52
C LEU A 28 3.69 11.16 8.15
N MET A 29 2.59 11.82 8.54
CA MET A 29 1.25 11.31 8.30
C MET A 29 0.82 11.55 6.84
N PRO A 30 0.05 10.61 6.23
CA PRO A 30 -0.61 10.90 4.97
C PRO A 30 -1.72 11.93 5.22
N ASN A 31 -2.03 12.75 4.23
CA ASN A 31 -3.13 13.71 4.29
C ASN A 31 -4.51 13.02 4.29
N GLU A 32 -4.59 11.90 3.59
CA GLU A 32 -5.75 11.01 3.56
C GLU A 32 -5.33 9.55 3.35
N VAL A 33 -6.19 8.65 3.82
CA VAL A 33 -6.08 7.20 3.61
C VAL A 33 -7.32 6.75 2.85
N ILE A 34 -7.15 6.15 1.68
CA ILE A 34 -8.25 5.67 0.86
C ILE A 34 -8.21 4.14 0.84
N ILE A 35 -9.26 3.51 1.34
CA ILE A 35 -9.39 2.05 1.31
C ILE A 35 -10.01 1.66 -0.03
N ALA A 36 -9.20 1.13 -0.94
CA ALA A 36 -9.61 0.56 -2.21
C ALA A 36 -10.14 -0.86 -1.97
N ASP A 37 -11.42 -0.98 -1.68
CA ASP A 37 -12.07 -2.23 -1.29
C ASP A 37 -12.72 -2.90 -2.50
N ASP A 38 -12.26 -4.11 -2.81
CA ASP A 38 -12.66 -4.89 -3.99
C ASP A 38 -13.88 -5.80 -3.70
N GLY A 39 -14.83 -5.33 -2.90
CA GLY A 39 -16.09 -6.02 -2.64
C GLY A 39 -16.11 -6.82 -1.34
N SER A 40 -15.43 -6.33 -0.29
CA SER A 40 -15.49 -6.96 1.03
C SER A 40 -16.88 -6.94 1.63
N ASN A 41 -17.12 -7.88 2.53
CA ASN A 41 -18.31 -7.98 3.36
C ASN A 41 -18.38 -6.88 4.44
N SER A 42 -19.47 -6.91 5.23
CA SER A 42 -19.75 -5.93 6.30
C SER A 42 -18.69 -5.86 7.40
N ASP A 43 -17.91 -6.94 7.64
CA ASP A 43 -16.89 -6.96 8.70
C ASP A 43 -15.75 -5.99 8.41
N THR A 44 -15.37 -5.86 7.13
CA THR A 44 -14.38 -4.88 6.70
C THR A 44 -14.89 -3.46 6.89
N GLN A 45 -16.15 -3.18 6.51
CA GLN A 45 -16.79 -1.87 6.75
C GLN A 45 -16.85 -1.53 8.24
N ALA A 46 -17.25 -2.49 9.09
CA ALA A 46 -17.32 -2.30 10.53
C ALA A 46 -15.94 -1.98 11.13
N THR A 47 -14.90 -2.66 10.66
CA THR A 47 -13.51 -2.40 11.07
C THR A 47 -13.07 -0.99 10.69
N ILE A 48 -13.37 -0.54 9.47
CA ILE A 48 -13.05 0.81 9.00
C ILE A 48 -13.76 1.86 9.86
N ASN A 49 -15.07 1.71 10.07
CA ASN A 49 -15.87 2.65 10.85
C ASN A 49 -15.36 2.76 12.29
N SER A 50 -15.14 1.63 12.96
CA SER A 50 -14.61 1.60 14.34
C SER A 50 -13.23 2.25 14.45
N PHE A 51 -12.38 2.07 13.43
CA PHE A 51 -11.07 2.71 13.43
C PHE A 51 -11.15 4.21 13.17
N GLN A 52 -12.05 4.68 12.31
CA GLN A 52 -12.30 6.11 12.08
C GLN A 52 -12.75 6.82 13.36
N GLU A 53 -13.63 6.21 14.14
CA GLU A 53 -14.13 6.78 15.41
C GLU A 53 -13.01 6.93 16.46
N SER A 54 -12.01 6.07 16.42
CA SER A 54 -10.92 5.99 17.41
C SER A 54 -9.62 6.67 16.97
N SER A 55 -9.53 7.17 15.74
CA SER A 55 -8.30 7.73 15.17
C SER A 55 -8.54 9.12 14.55
N SER A 56 -7.45 9.89 14.39
CA SER A 56 -7.47 11.17 13.69
C SER A 56 -7.22 11.04 12.18
N LEU A 57 -7.13 9.83 11.63
CA LEU A 57 -6.90 9.62 10.22
C LEU A 57 -8.13 10.02 9.39
N ASN A 58 -7.90 10.79 8.33
CA ASN A 58 -8.92 11.06 7.32
C ASN A 58 -9.04 9.82 6.41
N ILE A 59 -9.98 8.93 6.71
CA ILE A 59 -10.17 7.67 5.98
C ILE A 59 -11.36 7.80 5.04
N ILE A 60 -11.17 7.41 3.77
CA ILE A 60 -12.20 7.33 2.74
C ILE A 60 -12.37 5.88 2.33
N HIS A 61 -13.56 5.31 2.50
CA HIS A 61 -13.87 3.95 2.01
C HIS A 61 -14.35 4.00 0.55
N SER A 62 -13.59 3.37 -0.33
CA SER A 62 -13.89 3.26 -1.77
C SER A 62 -14.25 1.81 -2.11
N TRP A 63 -15.45 1.42 -1.72
CA TRP A 63 -15.98 0.08 -1.96
C TRP A 63 -16.54 -0.08 -3.39
N GLN A 64 -16.50 -1.29 -3.92
CA GLN A 64 -17.21 -1.72 -5.11
C GLN A 64 -17.86 -3.08 -4.87
N GLU A 65 -18.84 -3.41 -5.71
CA GLU A 65 -19.52 -4.72 -5.68
C GLU A 65 -18.53 -5.85 -5.96
N ASP A 66 -18.68 -6.97 -5.21
CA ASP A 66 -17.91 -8.19 -5.42
C ASP A 66 -18.37 -8.91 -6.69
N ILE A 67 -17.62 -8.72 -7.76
CA ILE A 67 -17.83 -9.37 -9.06
C ILE A 67 -16.55 -10.12 -9.45
N GLY A 68 -15.89 -10.76 -8.48
CA GLY A 68 -14.58 -11.38 -8.62
C GLY A 68 -13.42 -10.38 -8.48
N PHE A 69 -12.19 -10.88 -8.59
CA PHE A 69 -10.98 -10.08 -8.35
C PHE A 69 -10.80 -8.99 -9.40
N ARG A 70 -10.95 -7.74 -8.99
CA ARG A 70 -10.86 -6.52 -9.84
C ARG A 70 -10.04 -5.42 -9.20
N ALA A 71 -8.91 -5.76 -8.65
CA ALA A 71 -8.02 -4.84 -7.95
C ALA A 71 -7.63 -3.61 -8.78
N ALA A 72 -7.40 -3.75 -10.09
CA ALA A 72 -7.12 -2.65 -11.01
C ALA A 72 -8.24 -1.59 -10.98
N LYS A 73 -9.49 -2.02 -11.10
CA LYS A 73 -10.67 -1.15 -11.05
C LYS A 73 -10.86 -0.50 -9.68
N SER A 74 -10.65 -1.26 -8.60
CA SER A 74 -10.72 -0.74 -7.23
C SER A 74 -9.65 0.34 -6.99
N ARG A 75 -8.41 0.12 -7.44
CA ARG A 75 -7.32 1.12 -7.38
C ARG A 75 -7.68 2.39 -8.17
N ASN A 76 -8.16 2.26 -9.40
CA ASN A 76 -8.56 3.43 -10.21
C ASN A 76 -9.65 4.26 -9.54
N LYS A 77 -10.65 3.61 -8.95
CA LYS A 77 -11.72 4.31 -8.19
C LYS A 77 -11.15 5.07 -6.99
N ALA A 78 -10.20 4.47 -6.27
CA ALA A 78 -9.55 5.12 -5.13
C ALA A 78 -8.67 6.29 -5.59
N ILE A 79 -7.88 6.12 -6.66
CA ILE A 79 -7.07 7.19 -7.27
C ILE A 79 -7.96 8.36 -7.72
N ALA A 80 -9.11 8.09 -8.33
CA ALA A 80 -10.05 9.12 -8.75
C ALA A 80 -10.60 9.94 -7.56
N LYS A 81 -10.79 9.31 -6.39
CA LYS A 81 -11.23 9.96 -5.15
C LYS A 81 -10.12 10.73 -4.43
N SER A 82 -8.85 10.44 -4.71
CA SER A 82 -7.73 11.11 -4.04
C SER A 82 -7.69 12.59 -4.36
N LYS A 83 -7.29 13.40 -3.39
CA LYS A 83 -7.18 14.87 -3.53
C LYS A 83 -5.75 15.35 -3.73
N ASP A 84 -4.77 14.53 -3.34
CA ASP A 84 -3.37 14.90 -3.36
C ASP A 84 -2.69 14.53 -4.67
N ASP A 85 -1.59 15.22 -4.96
CA ASP A 85 -0.82 15.05 -6.19
C ASP A 85 0.10 13.83 -6.17
N TYR A 86 0.42 13.30 -4.99
CA TYR A 86 1.29 12.14 -4.83
C TYR A 86 0.53 10.97 -4.19
N ILE A 87 0.55 9.85 -4.88
CA ILE A 87 -0.16 8.63 -4.50
C ILE A 87 0.85 7.60 -4.02
N ILE A 88 0.56 6.95 -2.89
CA ILE A 88 1.25 5.74 -2.44
C ILE A 88 0.25 4.59 -2.42
N LEU A 89 0.55 3.50 -3.14
CA LEU A 89 -0.24 2.27 -3.15
C LEU A 89 0.40 1.21 -2.26
N ILE A 90 -0.42 0.55 -1.44
CA ILE A 90 -0.03 -0.63 -0.66
C ILE A 90 -1.13 -1.69 -0.68
N ASP A 91 -0.75 -2.94 -0.39
CA ASP A 91 -1.71 -4.00 -0.11
C ASP A 91 -2.18 -3.94 1.35
N GLY A 92 -3.40 -4.40 1.62
CA GLY A 92 -4.06 -4.37 2.92
C GLY A 92 -3.50 -5.36 3.96
N ASP A 93 -2.35 -5.97 3.69
CA ASP A 93 -1.58 -6.83 4.58
C ASP A 93 -0.12 -6.36 4.81
N MET A 94 0.15 -5.10 4.47
CA MET A 94 1.49 -4.48 4.56
C MET A 94 1.66 -3.66 5.84
N VAL A 95 2.35 -4.21 6.86
CA VAL A 95 2.74 -3.44 8.03
C VAL A 95 3.88 -2.49 7.66
N LEU A 96 3.67 -1.19 7.89
CA LEU A 96 4.57 -0.14 7.43
C LEU A 96 5.68 0.14 8.45
N HIS A 97 6.89 0.38 7.93
CA HIS A 97 7.97 0.95 8.74
C HIS A 97 7.61 2.40 9.13
N PRO A 98 7.93 2.90 10.36
CA PRO A 98 7.54 4.25 10.79
C PRO A 98 7.95 5.40 9.87
N LYS A 99 8.98 5.23 9.05
CA LYS A 99 9.43 6.23 8.07
C LYS A 99 9.02 5.92 6.62
N PHE A 100 8.01 5.08 6.43
CA PHE A 100 7.60 4.61 5.11
C PHE A 100 7.16 5.77 4.20
N ILE A 101 6.28 6.64 4.68
CA ILE A 101 5.77 7.78 3.90
C ILE A 101 6.88 8.81 3.66
N GLU A 102 7.70 9.10 4.67
CA GLU A 102 8.86 10.00 4.56
C GLU A 102 9.83 9.52 3.47
N ASP A 103 10.10 8.20 3.43
CA ASP A 103 11.00 7.60 2.44
C ASP A 103 10.45 7.70 1.01
N HIS A 104 9.15 7.48 0.81
CA HIS A 104 8.52 7.66 -0.50
C HIS A 104 8.58 9.11 -0.98
N ILE A 105 8.25 10.05 -0.12
CA ILE A 105 8.31 11.49 -0.44
C ILE A 105 9.72 11.94 -0.78
N SER A 106 10.72 11.46 -0.03
CA SER A 106 12.13 11.85 -0.25
C SER A 106 12.72 11.33 -1.56
N ASN A 107 12.08 10.34 -2.18
CA ASN A 107 12.48 9.77 -3.47
C ASN A 107 11.51 10.11 -4.61
N ALA A 108 10.51 10.95 -4.37
CA ALA A 108 9.52 11.35 -5.37
C ALA A 108 10.15 12.21 -6.47
N GLU A 109 9.94 11.84 -7.73
CA GLU A 109 10.42 12.57 -8.90
C GLU A 109 9.34 12.49 -10.00
N PRO A 110 8.87 13.62 -10.59
CA PRO A 110 7.88 13.60 -11.68
C PRO A 110 8.35 12.76 -12.86
N GLY A 111 7.44 11.99 -13.46
CA GLY A 111 7.75 11.06 -14.55
C GLY A 111 8.40 9.75 -14.12
N TYR A 112 8.53 9.52 -12.79
CA TYR A 112 9.07 8.28 -12.22
C TYR A 112 8.13 7.73 -11.15
N PHE A 113 8.05 6.42 -11.07
CA PHE A 113 7.45 5.76 -9.91
C PHE A 113 8.53 5.30 -8.92
N VAL A 114 8.20 5.27 -7.64
CA VAL A 114 9.03 4.71 -6.59
C VAL A 114 8.47 3.35 -6.22
N GLN A 115 9.25 2.29 -6.35
CA GLN A 115 8.91 0.96 -5.89
C GLN A 115 9.75 0.56 -4.70
N GLY A 116 9.09 0.30 -3.58
CA GLY A 116 9.75 -0.26 -2.40
C GLY A 116 9.80 -1.79 -2.41
N THR A 117 10.47 -2.33 -1.42
CA THR A 117 10.54 -3.78 -1.19
C THR A 117 9.59 -4.20 -0.08
N ARG A 118 9.34 -5.51 0.05
CA ARG A 118 8.64 -6.10 1.19
C ARG A 118 9.40 -7.30 1.75
N ALA A 119 9.38 -7.45 3.06
CA ALA A 119 9.73 -8.69 3.75
C ALA A 119 8.47 -9.52 3.97
N LEU A 120 8.58 -10.83 3.90
CA LEU A 120 7.45 -11.74 4.10
C LEU A 120 7.57 -12.38 5.49
N LEU A 121 6.44 -12.56 6.16
CA LEU A 121 6.35 -13.32 7.40
C LEU A 121 6.04 -14.79 7.11
N THR A 122 6.55 -15.70 7.94
CA THR A 122 6.08 -17.09 7.92
C THR A 122 4.63 -17.17 8.40
N GLN A 123 3.90 -18.21 8.03
CA GLN A 123 2.51 -18.39 8.41
C GLN A 123 2.29 -18.33 9.95
N SER A 124 3.13 -19.02 10.71
CA SER A 124 3.05 -19.00 12.19
C SER A 124 3.33 -17.63 12.78
N THR A 125 4.27 -16.88 12.18
CA THR A 125 4.57 -15.50 12.58
C THR A 125 3.41 -14.58 12.24
N THR A 126 2.81 -14.71 11.06
CA THR A 126 1.64 -13.92 10.65
C THR A 126 0.48 -14.10 11.63
N GLN A 127 0.15 -15.33 12.03
CA GLN A 127 -0.90 -15.59 13.02
C GLN A 127 -0.62 -14.92 14.36
N ASN A 128 0.63 -15.01 14.85
CA ASN A 128 1.04 -14.36 16.10
C ASN A 128 0.99 -12.83 16.02
N VAL A 129 1.43 -12.28 14.89
CA VAL A 129 1.44 -10.83 14.60
C VAL A 129 0.01 -10.29 14.57
N LEU A 130 -0.91 -10.96 13.91
CA LEU A 130 -2.33 -10.58 13.87
C LEU A 130 -2.97 -10.69 15.27
N ALA A 131 -2.75 -11.80 15.98
CA ALA A 131 -3.30 -11.97 17.32
C ALA A 131 -2.82 -10.92 18.34
N LYS A 132 -1.55 -10.49 18.23
CA LYS A 132 -0.95 -9.48 19.11
C LYS A 132 -1.02 -8.06 18.57
N MET A 133 -1.54 -7.86 17.37
CA MET A 133 -1.53 -6.57 16.65
C MET A 133 -0.14 -5.92 16.66
N ARG A 134 0.90 -6.71 16.36
CA ARG A 134 2.29 -6.27 16.42
C ARG A 134 2.67 -5.51 15.15
N THR A 135 3.22 -4.30 15.29
CA THR A 135 3.67 -3.43 14.19
C THR A 135 5.19 -3.21 14.17
N ASP A 136 5.91 -3.62 15.19
CA ASP A 136 7.35 -3.41 15.35
C ASP A 136 8.13 -4.60 14.78
N PHE A 137 8.91 -4.35 13.73
CA PHE A 137 9.79 -5.33 13.09
C PHE A 137 11.18 -4.76 12.87
N SER A 138 12.19 -5.61 13.05
CA SER A 138 13.58 -5.30 12.77
C SER A 138 14.25 -6.42 11.98
N PHE A 139 15.45 -6.19 11.50
CA PHE A 139 16.26 -7.22 10.86
C PHE A 139 16.43 -8.49 11.74
N LEU A 140 16.45 -8.34 13.07
CA LEU A 140 16.60 -9.43 14.02
C LEU A 140 15.28 -10.14 14.37
N SER A 141 14.12 -9.64 13.97
CA SER A 141 12.83 -10.27 14.27
C SER A 141 12.77 -11.68 13.71
N SER A 142 12.23 -12.63 14.49
CA SER A 142 12.05 -14.03 14.05
C SER A 142 10.93 -14.15 13.03
N GLY A 143 10.97 -15.21 12.20
CA GLY A 143 9.92 -15.53 11.25
C GLY A 143 9.83 -14.59 10.03
N ILE A 144 10.86 -13.79 9.76
CA ILE A 144 10.95 -12.96 8.57
C ILE A 144 11.72 -13.70 7.47
N GLN A 145 11.09 -13.82 6.32
CA GLN A 145 11.72 -14.22 5.06
C GLN A 145 12.24 -12.97 4.32
N ASN A 146 13.25 -13.15 3.47
CA ASN A 146 13.87 -12.04 2.71
C ASN A 146 14.35 -10.89 3.62
N ARG A 147 14.99 -11.20 4.74
CA ARG A 147 15.43 -10.23 5.78
C ARG A 147 16.16 -9.01 5.24
N LYS A 148 16.90 -9.14 4.13
CA LYS A 148 17.58 -8.00 3.49
C LYS A 148 16.61 -6.85 3.16
N ASN A 149 15.35 -7.15 2.93
CA ASN A 149 14.31 -6.16 2.62
C ASN A 149 13.83 -5.36 3.84
N THR A 150 14.26 -5.71 5.06
CA THR A 150 14.01 -4.94 6.28
C THR A 150 15.08 -3.88 6.54
N ILE A 151 16.18 -3.89 5.77
CA ILE A 151 17.28 -2.93 5.94
C ILE A 151 16.87 -1.60 5.29
N ARG A 152 16.71 -0.57 6.12
CA ARG A 152 16.50 0.79 5.65
C ARG A 152 17.85 1.51 5.57
N SER A 153 18.23 1.97 4.38
CA SER A 153 19.46 2.73 4.16
C SER A 153 19.30 3.65 2.95
N ASN A 154 19.37 4.96 3.18
CA ASN A 154 19.29 5.95 2.10
C ASN A 154 20.48 5.82 1.12
N PHE A 155 21.63 5.41 1.60
CA PHE A 155 22.80 5.16 0.75
C PHE A 155 22.57 3.98 -0.19
N LEU A 156 22.15 2.82 0.35
CA LEU A 156 21.85 1.63 -0.45
C LEU A 156 20.67 1.89 -1.39
N SER A 157 19.64 2.60 -0.95
CA SER A 157 18.51 2.97 -1.80
C SER A 157 18.99 3.70 -3.05
N ARG A 158 19.83 4.74 -2.90
CA ARG A 158 20.38 5.50 -4.02
C ARG A 158 21.27 4.65 -4.93
N LEU A 159 22.08 3.75 -4.36
CA LEU A 159 22.99 2.88 -5.12
C LEU A 159 22.22 1.87 -5.98
N PHE A 160 21.11 1.33 -5.46
CA PHE A 160 20.29 0.31 -6.13
C PHE A 160 19.08 0.86 -6.87
N SER A 161 18.83 2.18 -6.80
CA SER A 161 17.77 2.82 -7.59
C SER A 161 18.14 2.77 -9.08
N ASN A 162 17.18 2.37 -9.90
CA ASN A 162 17.35 2.28 -11.34
C ASN A 162 16.26 3.09 -12.03
N LYS A 163 16.65 4.03 -12.86
CA LYS A 163 15.72 4.88 -13.65
C LYS A 163 15.31 4.23 -14.98
N LYS A 164 15.74 3.00 -15.26
CA LYS A 164 15.31 2.26 -16.44
C LYS A 164 14.05 1.46 -16.12
N ASN A 165 13.06 1.56 -16.99
CA ASN A 165 11.83 0.77 -16.85
C ASN A 165 12.10 -0.70 -17.21
N TYR A 166 12.11 -1.55 -16.20
CA TYR A 166 12.14 -3.00 -16.37
C TYR A 166 10.78 -3.54 -15.93
N LEU A 167 9.99 -4.03 -16.87
CA LEU A 167 8.67 -4.61 -16.59
C LEU A 167 8.71 -5.81 -15.63
N ARG A 168 9.89 -6.42 -15.43
CA ARG A 168 10.05 -7.57 -14.55
C ARG A 168 10.16 -7.15 -13.08
N GLY A 169 9.26 -7.70 -12.27
CA GLY A 169 9.31 -7.51 -10.81
C GLY A 169 8.54 -6.30 -10.29
N ILE A 170 7.77 -5.64 -11.16
CA ILE A 170 6.85 -4.56 -10.77
C ILE A 170 5.78 -5.11 -9.82
N LYS A 171 5.49 -4.34 -8.78
CA LYS A 171 4.49 -4.70 -7.75
C LYS A 171 3.87 -3.43 -7.17
N THR A 172 2.57 -3.34 -7.21
CA THR A 172 1.81 -2.23 -6.62
C THR A 172 1.68 -2.31 -5.11
N CYS A 173 2.03 -3.45 -4.50
CA CYS A 173 1.95 -3.60 -3.04
C CYS A 173 2.84 -2.63 -2.25
N ASN A 174 3.77 -1.94 -2.90
CA ASN A 174 4.61 -0.89 -2.34
C ASN A 174 5.12 -0.01 -3.49
N MET A 175 4.25 0.85 -4.00
CA MET A 175 4.52 1.71 -5.16
C MET A 175 4.02 3.14 -4.89
N ALA A 176 4.74 4.13 -5.41
CA ALA A 176 4.27 5.51 -5.38
C ALA A 176 4.59 6.25 -6.67
N PHE A 177 3.75 7.22 -7.03
CA PHE A 177 3.85 8.00 -8.26
C PHE A 177 3.07 9.31 -8.15
N PHE A 178 3.34 10.26 -9.02
CA PHE A 178 2.49 11.44 -9.14
C PHE A 178 1.15 11.08 -9.82
N LYS A 179 0.05 11.57 -9.27
CA LYS A 179 -1.30 11.33 -9.79
C LYS A 179 -1.42 11.71 -11.26
N GLN A 180 -0.78 12.81 -11.67
CA GLN A 180 -0.78 13.26 -13.06
C GLN A 180 -0.12 12.24 -13.99
N ASP A 181 0.97 11.58 -13.57
CA ASP A 181 1.62 10.55 -14.37
C ASP A 181 0.69 9.35 -14.58
N CYS A 182 -0.04 8.94 -13.54
CA CYS A 182 -1.07 7.91 -13.63
C CYS A 182 -2.20 8.30 -14.61
N ILE A 183 -2.65 9.56 -14.58
CA ILE A 183 -3.68 10.06 -15.52
C ILE A 183 -3.15 10.03 -16.96
N ASN A 184 -1.91 10.42 -17.18
CA ASN A 184 -1.29 10.45 -18.51
C ASN A 184 -1.22 9.06 -19.18
N VAL A 185 -1.08 8.00 -18.39
CA VAL A 185 -1.09 6.60 -18.86
C VAL A 185 -2.48 5.95 -18.77
N ASN A 186 -3.53 6.74 -18.47
CA ASN A 186 -4.92 6.28 -18.32
C ASN A 186 -5.18 5.30 -17.18
N GLY A 187 -4.33 5.32 -16.13
CA GLY A 187 -4.47 4.47 -14.93
C GLY A 187 -4.25 2.99 -15.19
N PHE A 188 -4.73 2.15 -14.28
CA PHE A 188 -4.71 0.70 -14.42
C PHE A 188 -5.75 0.25 -15.46
N ASN A 189 -5.43 -0.76 -16.22
CA ASN A 189 -6.37 -1.32 -17.20
C ASN A 189 -7.51 -2.09 -16.50
N ASN A 190 -8.73 -1.55 -16.57
CA ASN A 190 -9.92 -2.12 -15.94
C ASN A 190 -10.36 -3.48 -16.52
N SER A 191 -9.80 -3.90 -17.67
CA SER A 191 -10.10 -5.19 -18.28
C SER A 191 -9.39 -6.36 -17.62
N PHE A 192 -8.44 -6.10 -16.72
CA PHE A 192 -7.84 -7.16 -15.92
C PHE A 192 -8.84 -7.69 -14.90
N GLU A 193 -9.20 -8.96 -15.08
CA GLU A 193 -10.02 -9.76 -14.19
C GLU A 193 -9.16 -10.95 -13.68
N GLY A 194 -9.22 -11.20 -12.37
CA GLY A 194 -8.37 -12.19 -11.74
C GLY A 194 -6.95 -11.68 -11.44
N TRP A 195 -6.11 -12.57 -10.92
CA TRP A 195 -4.73 -12.26 -10.59
C TRP A 195 -3.87 -12.28 -11.87
N GLY A 196 -3.16 -11.21 -12.17
CA GLY A 196 -2.48 -11.08 -13.44
C GLY A 196 -1.29 -10.11 -13.44
N ARG A 197 -1.04 -9.50 -14.59
CA ARG A 197 0.08 -8.59 -14.85
C ARG A 197 -0.34 -7.10 -14.86
N GLU A 198 -1.42 -6.76 -14.20
CA GLU A 198 -1.95 -5.39 -14.13
C GLU A 198 -0.90 -4.39 -13.62
N ASP A 199 -0.03 -4.84 -12.69
CA ASP A 199 1.06 -4.02 -12.15
C ASP A 199 2.12 -3.71 -13.21
N SER A 200 2.45 -4.67 -14.07
CA SER A 200 3.49 -4.52 -15.09
C SER A 200 2.99 -3.80 -16.34
N GLU A 201 1.69 -3.79 -16.57
CA GLU A 201 1.08 -3.09 -17.70
C GLU A 201 0.89 -1.61 -17.39
N PHE A 202 0.74 -1.26 -16.10
CA PHE A 202 0.56 0.11 -15.63
C PHE A 202 1.80 1.00 -15.81
N VAL A 203 3.04 0.44 -15.86
CA VAL A 203 4.31 1.20 -15.82
C VAL A 203 5.04 1.28 -17.15
#